data_151d958e8795248c50f7e50395b3fa61
#
_entry.id   151d958e8795248c50f7e50395b3fa61
#
_cell.length_a   1.000
_cell.length_b   1.000
_cell.length_c   1.000
_cell.angle_alpha   90.00
_cell.angle_beta   90.00
_cell.angle_gamma   90.00
#
_symmetry.space_group_name_H-M   'P 1'
#
loop_
_entity.id
_entity.type
_entity.pdbx_description
1 polymer ?
#
loop_
_entity_poly.entity_id
_entity_poly.type
_entity_poly.pdbx_seq_one_letter_code
_entity_poly.pdbx_strand_id
1 'polypeptide(L)'
;MPKELRVGVIGCGFMGRTHSNAYRRLNNFFPVEHRAVLKAICDVNGDKAAQFAATWGYERIETDWKKLVAAPDIDLIDICVPNKYHHDIAIAAACNGKMVTSEKPLAMNVEEAEEMVKAVEDAGVANMVYYNYRRVPSITLAKQIVDEGRIGKPFHYRAVYLQDWTIAADVPQGGDALWRLEIGVAGSGVTGDLLAHSIDTALWLNGPIARVVAKTKTFITERKHAVTGKVEPVGIDDACMFLAEFANGSLGTFESSRYARGRKNFNAFELNGADGSVYFDVEEPEYLQFFEYHQNQSGKKTEPHLTGWRKIHTSNAEHPYMSHYWVPGTCIGYEHTFLNALADFVEGIEKGKPAQPDFRGALQTQKVCGAVLESARTGQWVETGL
;
A
#
# COMPACT_ATOMS: atom_id res chain seq x y z
N MET A 1 29.29 -8.31 15.64
CA MET A 1 28.76 -7.01 15.17
C MET A 1 27.44 -7.29 14.48
N PRO A 2 26.41 -6.46 14.61
CA PRO A 2 25.16 -6.65 13.89
C PRO A 2 25.45 -6.68 12.38
N LYS A 3 24.67 -7.46 11.65
CA LYS A 3 24.76 -7.54 10.20
C LYS A 3 24.19 -6.24 9.61
N GLU A 4 24.92 -5.58 8.73
CA GLU A 4 24.43 -4.35 8.11
C GLU A 4 23.50 -4.66 6.96
N LEU A 5 22.40 -3.90 6.85
CA LEU A 5 21.55 -3.78 5.67
C LEU A 5 21.81 -2.40 5.06
N ARG A 6 22.62 -2.36 4.00
CA ARG A 6 23.05 -1.12 3.35
C ARG A 6 22.03 -0.69 2.32
N VAL A 7 21.35 0.43 2.62
CA VAL A 7 20.16 0.87 1.87
C VAL A 7 20.52 2.01 0.92
N GLY A 8 20.10 1.87 -0.34
CA GLY A 8 20.03 2.93 -1.33
C GLY A 8 18.57 3.30 -1.60
N VAL A 9 18.16 4.53 -1.27
CA VAL A 9 16.81 5.03 -1.54
C VAL A 9 16.81 5.87 -2.81
N ILE A 10 15.79 5.69 -3.66
CA ILE A 10 15.63 6.46 -4.89
C ILE A 10 14.35 7.29 -4.78
N GLY A 11 14.50 8.63 -4.74
CA GLY A 11 13.42 9.60 -4.60
C GLY A 11 13.41 10.34 -3.26
N CYS A 12 13.61 11.66 -3.32
CA CYS A 12 13.59 12.59 -2.17
C CYS A 12 12.22 13.23 -1.92
N GLY A 13 11.13 12.52 -2.31
CA GLY A 13 9.77 12.99 -2.14
C GLY A 13 9.19 12.70 -0.75
N PHE A 14 7.85 12.79 -0.66
CA PHE A 14 7.11 12.46 0.57
C PHE A 14 7.39 11.02 1.02
N MET A 15 7.36 10.05 0.09
CA MET A 15 7.59 8.65 0.44
C MET A 15 9.05 8.38 0.84
N GLY A 16 10.04 8.94 0.12
CA GLY A 16 11.44 8.84 0.54
C GLY A 16 11.68 9.34 1.96
N ARG A 17 11.01 10.43 2.37
CA ARG A 17 11.05 10.93 3.75
C ARG A 17 10.45 9.94 4.75
N THR A 18 9.31 9.33 4.40
CA THR A 18 8.62 8.38 5.27
C THR A 18 9.44 7.10 5.45
N HIS A 19 10.02 6.58 4.37
CA HIS A 19 10.89 5.39 4.41
C HIS A 19 12.19 5.66 5.16
N SER A 20 12.84 6.81 4.93
CA SER A 20 14.05 7.20 5.68
C SER A 20 13.79 7.25 7.19
N ASN A 21 12.61 7.77 7.61
CA ASN A 21 12.20 7.74 9.00
C ASN A 21 12.06 6.28 9.53
N ALA A 22 11.49 5.37 8.76
CA ALA A 22 11.35 3.97 9.14
C ALA A 22 12.74 3.30 9.31
N TYR A 23 13.65 3.45 8.35
CA TYR A 23 15.03 2.90 8.45
C TYR A 23 15.77 3.41 9.69
N ARG A 24 15.67 4.70 9.99
CA ARG A 24 16.35 5.28 11.17
C ARG A 24 15.82 4.76 12.50
N ARG A 25 14.56 4.33 12.54
CA ARG A 25 13.86 3.90 13.77
C ARG A 25 13.80 2.39 13.93
N LEU A 26 14.07 1.60 12.89
CA LEU A 26 13.90 0.15 12.90
C LEU A 26 14.52 -0.51 14.15
N ASN A 27 15.81 -0.33 14.34
CA ASN A 27 16.54 -0.98 15.43
C ASN A 27 16.28 -0.35 16.83
N ASN A 28 15.54 0.75 16.89
CA ASN A 28 15.12 1.34 18.16
C ASN A 28 13.84 0.68 18.71
N PHE A 29 13.03 0.10 17.82
CA PHE A 29 11.74 -0.46 18.18
C PHE A 29 11.66 -1.98 17.98
N PHE A 30 12.36 -2.53 17.00
CA PHE A 30 12.28 -3.94 16.64
C PHE A 30 13.60 -4.68 16.92
N PRO A 31 13.55 -5.88 17.53
CA PRO A 31 14.74 -6.66 17.88
C PRO A 31 15.23 -7.48 16.65
N VAL A 32 15.47 -6.81 15.52
CA VAL A 32 16.01 -7.43 14.31
C VAL A 32 17.54 -7.46 14.37
N GLU A 33 18.15 -8.49 13.76
CA GLU A 33 19.60 -8.67 13.75
C GLU A 33 20.31 -7.71 12.80
N HIS A 34 19.64 -7.35 11.68
CA HIS A 34 20.17 -6.41 10.71
C HIS A 34 20.04 -4.98 11.20
N ARG A 35 21.12 -4.23 11.07
CA ARG A 35 21.11 -2.78 11.29
C ARG A 35 20.97 -2.07 9.94
N ALA A 36 19.89 -1.30 9.79
CA ALA A 36 19.71 -0.47 8.61
C ALA A 36 20.76 0.67 8.56
N VAL A 37 21.45 0.79 7.43
CA VAL A 37 22.46 1.84 7.17
C VAL A 37 22.00 2.62 5.94
N LEU A 38 21.68 3.89 6.12
CA LEU A 38 21.31 4.81 5.04
C LEU A 38 22.54 5.18 4.21
N LYS A 39 22.90 4.33 3.25
CA LYS A 39 24.14 4.41 2.50
C LYS A 39 24.13 5.49 1.44
N ALA A 40 23.07 5.53 0.63
CA ALA A 40 22.94 6.52 -0.43
C ALA A 40 21.51 6.92 -0.68
N ILE A 41 21.31 8.20 -1.04
CA ILE A 41 20.05 8.74 -1.54
C ILE A 41 20.23 9.21 -2.98
N CYS A 42 19.25 8.89 -3.86
CA CYS A 42 19.28 9.30 -5.25
C CYS A 42 18.08 10.16 -5.61
N ASP A 43 18.34 11.29 -6.23
CA ASP A 43 17.31 12.14 -6.87
C ASP A 43 17.95 12.85 -8.07
N VAL A 44 17.21 13.06 -9.15
CA VAL A 44 17.71 13.78 -10.33
C VAL A 44 18.14 15.22 -10.01
N ASN A 45 17.61 15.79 -8.94
CA ASN A 45 18.00 17.09 -8.41
C ASN A 45 19.08 16.89 -7.30
N GLY A 46 20.34 17.16 -7.65
CA GLY A 46 21.47 16.99 -6.74
C GLY A 46 21.41 17.85 -5.47
N ASP A 47 20.92 19.09 -5.56
CA ASP A 47 20.78 19.99 -4.41
C ASP A 47 19.74 19.46 -3.42
N LYS A 48 18.61 18.97 -3.95
CA LYS A 48 17.56 18.33 -3.16
C LYS A 48 18.09 17.06 -2.49
N ALA A 49 18.84 16.24 -3.22
CA ALA A 49 19.48 15.04 -2.67
C ALA A 49 20.49 15.37 -1.56
N ALA A 50 21.29 16.41 -1.73
CA ALA A 50 22.27 16.86 -0.72
C ALA A 50 21.59 17.35 0.57
N GLN A 51 20.55 18.17 0.46
CA GLN A 51 19.76 18.63 1.60
C GLN A 51 19.06 17.45 2.31
N PHE A 52 18.53 16.52 1.53
CA PHE A 52 17.87 15.33 2.05
C PHE A 52 18.86 14.42 2.78
N ALA A 53 20.04 14.19 2.20
CA ALA A 53 21.12 13.41 2.81
C ALA A 53 21.54 13.99 4.15
N ALA A 54 21.76 15.30 4.23
CA ALA A 54 22.11 16.00 5.47
C ALA A 54 21.02 15.87 6.55
N THR A 55 19.74 15.92 6.14
CA THR A 55 18.60 15.82 7.08
C THR A 55 18.46 14.40 7.64
N TRP A 56 18.59 13.37 6.80
CA TRP A 56 18.32 11.98 7.17
C TRP A 56 19.58 11.17 7.49
N GLY A 57 20.78 11.74 7.27
CA GLY A 57 22.06 11.10 7.59
C GLY A 57 22.45 10.01 6.61
N TYR A 58 22.23 10.23 5.30
CA TYR A 58 22.83 9.40 4.25
C TYR A 58 24.31 9.69 4.11
N GLU A 59 25.11 8.65 3.87
CA GLU A 59 26.58 8.80 3.74
C GLU A 59 26.98 9.48 2.42
N ARG A 60 26.20 9.28 1.33
CA ARG A 60 26.44 9.90 0.04
C ARG A 60 25.17 10.14 -0.76
N ILE A 61 25.30 10.95 -1.81
CA ILE A 61 24.26 11.22 -2.80
C ILE A 61 24.61 10.65 -4.16
N GLU A 62 23.58 10.33 -4.94
CA GLU A 62 23.67 10.01 -6.37
C GLU A 62 22.63 10.82 -7.14
N THR A 63 22.93 11.14 -8.41
CA THR A 63 21.97 11.79 -9.31
C THR A 63 21.54 10.90 -10.47
N ASP A 64 22.15 9.71 -10.56
CA ASP A 64 21.83 8.68 -11.55
C ASP A 64 21.53 7.36 -10.82
N TRP A 65 20.28 6.94 -10.84
CA TRP A 65 19.84 5.71 -10.19
C TRP A 65 20.54 4.46 -10.75
N LYS A 66 20.99 4.48 -12.02
CA LYS A 66 21.74 3.37 -12.63
C LYS A 66 23.06 3.11 -11.93
N LYS A 67 23.73 4.17 -11.49
CA LYS A 67 24.95 4.04 -10.68
C LYS A 67 24.65 3.48 -9.31
N LEU A 68 23.54 3.88 -8.71
CA LEU A 68 23.13 3.40 -7.38
C LEU A 68 22.83 1.90 -7.39
N VAL A 69 22.04 1.40 -8.35
CA VAL A 69 21.69 -0.03 -8.43
C VAL A 69 22.90 -0.92 -8.73
N ALA A 70 23.91 -0.40 -9.42
CA ALA A 70 25.16 -1.10 -9.72
C ALA A 70 26.20 -1.03 -8.58
N ALA A 71 25.97 -0.22 -7.55
CA ALA A 71 26.96 0.02 -6.49
C ALA A 71 27.16 -1.23 -5.60
N PRO A 72 28.41 -1.68 -5.37
CA PRO A 72 28.69 -2.90 -4.60
C PRO A 72 28.47 -2.73 -3.09
N ASP A 73 28.36 -1.51 -2.61
CA ASP A 73 28.14 -1.15 -1.21
C ASP A 73 26.65 -0.96 -0.86
N ILE A 74 25.75 -1.42 -1.72
CA ILE A 74 24.30 -1.40 -1.51
C ILE A 74 23.77 -2.85 -1.50
N ASP A 75 22.91 -3.17 -0.54
CA ASP A 75 22.24 -4.46 -0.42
C ASP A 75 20.78 -4.39 -0.85
N LEU A 76 20.12 -3.27 -0.54
CA LEU A 76 18.69 -3.03 -0.77
C LEU A 76 18.49 -1.72 -1.55
N ILE A 77 17.72 -1.80 -2.63
CA ILE A 77 17.20 -0.63 -3.35
C ILE A 77 15.75 -0.41 -2.92
N ASP A 78 15.46 0.80 -2.44
CA ASP A 78 14.13 1.23 -2.03
C ASP A 78 13.59 2.31 -2.97
N ILE A 79 12.48 2.00 -3.68
CA ILE A 79 11.97 2.77 -4.80
C ILE A 79 10.83 3.68 -4.32
N CYS A 80 11.09 5.00 -4.24
CA CYS A 80 10.18 6.03 -3.75
C CYS A 80 9.91 7.13 -4.79
N VAL A 81 9.92 6.78 -6.06
CA VAL A 81 9.73 7.67 -7.21
C VAL A 81 8.29 7.60 -7.76
N PRO A 82 7.88 8.46 -8.72
CA PRO A 82 6.60 8.30 -9.43
C PRO A 82 6.51 6.96 -10.19
N ASN A 83 5.30 6.43 -10.31
CA ASN A 83 4.97 5.08 -10.79
C ASN A 83 5.71 4.66 -12.08
N LYS A 84 5.77 5.56 -13.04
CA LYS A 84 6.41 5.34 -14.34
C LYS A 84 7.88 4.86 -14.26
N TYR A 85 8.55 5.08 -13.14
CA TYR A 85 9.96 4.72 -12.98
C TYR A 85 10.18 3.43 -12.19
N HIS A 86 9.12 2.85 -11.59
CA HIS A 86 9.23 1.64 -10.76
C HIS A 86 9.79 0.47 -11.55
N HIS A 87 9.26 0.22 -12.73
CA HIS A 87 9.61 -0.90 -13.60
C HIS A 87 11.10 -0.98 -13.90
N ASP A 88 11.66 0.04 -14.53
CA ASP A 88 13.06 0.02 -14.98
C ASP A 88 14.04 -0.09 -13.81
N ILE A 89 13.74 0.62 -12.71
CA ILE A 89 14.59 0.60 -11.51
C ILE A 89 14.55 -0.77 -10.83
N ALA A 90 13.36 -1.35 -10.68
CA ALA A 90 13.20 -2.64 -10.01
C ALA A 90 13.90 -3.78 -10.78
N ILE A 91 13.74 -3.83 -12.10
CA ILE A 91 14.40 -4.83 -12.95
C ILE A 91 15.92 -4.64 -12.88
N ALA A 92 16.42 -3.42 -13.02
CA ALA A 92 17.85 -3.17 -12.95
C ALA A 92 18.44 -3.53 -11.57
N ALA A 93 17.72 -3.25 -10.47
CA ALA A 93 18.14 -3.62 -9.13
C ALA A 93 18.20 -5.15 -8.96
N ALA A 94 17.15 -5.86 -9.38
CA ALA A 94 17.11 -7.32 -9.34
C ALA A 94 18.24 -7.96 -10.17
N CYS A 95 18.47 -7.49 -11.40
CA CYS A 95 19.56 -7.96 -12.26
C CYS A 95 20.96 -7.71 -11.67
N ASN A 96 21.11 -6.73 -10.77
CA ASN A 96 22.33 -6.50 -10.02
C ASN A 96 22.37 -7.25 -8.67
N GLY A 97 21.45 -8.20 -8.44
CA GLY A 97 21.39 -9.01 -7.23
C GLY A 97 21.00 -8.24 -5.97
N LYS A 98 20.35 -7.08 -6.11
CA LYS A 98 19.89 -6.27 -4.99
C LYS A 98 18.51 -6.71 -4.53
N MET A 99 18.29 -6.73 -3.22
CA MET A 99 16.94 -6.76 -2.67
C MET A 99 16.17 -5.52 -3.12
N VAL A 100 14.85 -5.62 -3.31
CA VAL A 100 14.05 -4.51 -3.84
C VAL A 100 12.81 -4.29 -2.98
N THR A 101 12.64 -3.07 -2.49
CA THR A 101 11.35 -2.60 -2.00
C THR A 101 10.83 -1.49 -2.89
N SER A 102 9.53 -1.42 -3.08
CA SER A 102 8.91 -0.40 -3.95
C SER A 102 7.66 0.19 -3.32
N GLU A 103 7.45 1.46 -3.58
CA GLU A 103 6.15 2.08 -3.37
C GLU A 103 5.08 1.46 -4.28
N LYS A 104 3.84 1.62 -3.85
CA LYS A 104 2.64 1.22 -4.59
C LYS A 104 2.19 2.35 -5.57
N PRO A 105 1.45 2.01 -6.62
CA PRO A 105 1.22 0.67 -7.18
C PRO A 105 2.53 0.06 -7.69
N LEU A 106 2.56 -1.26 -7.86
CA LEU A 106 3.78 -1.94 -8.31
C LEU A 106 4.30 -1.37 -9.63
N ALA A 107 3.40 -1.15 -10.62
CA ALA A 107 3.72 -0.68 -11.96
C ALA A 107 2.60 0.18 -12.55
N MET A 108 2.80 0.70 -13.76
CA MET A 108 1.81 1.46 -14.51
C MET A 108 0.67 0.59 -15.08
N ASN A 109 0.98 -0.69 -15.38
CA ASN A 109 0.08 -1.67 -16.00
C ASN A 109 0.44 -3.10 -15.56
N VAL A 110 -0.31 -4.08 -16.04
CA VAL A 110 -0.14 -5.49 -15.67
C VAL A 110 1.14 -6.06 -16.29
N GLU A 111 1.43 -5.73 -17.53
CA GLU A 111 2.58 -6.21 -18.30
C GLU A 111 3.89 -5.83 -17.61
N GLU A 112 4.05 -4.56 -17.25
CA GLU A 112 5.22 -4.10 -16.48
C GLU A 112 5.34 -4.83 -15.13
N ALA A 113 4.21 -5.03 -14.43
CA ALA A 113 4.20 -5.74 -13.16
C ALA A 113 4.63 -7.21 -13.31
N GLU A 114 4.21 -7.90 -14.38
CA GLU A 114 4.63 -9.27 -14.69
C GLU A 114 6.14 -9.34 -14.99
N GLU A 115 6.69 -8.39 -15.74
CA GLU A 115 8.13 -8.30 -15.99
C GLU A 115 8.92 -8.06 -14.69
N MET A 116 8.44 -7.19 -13.81
CA MET A 116 9.07 -6.93 -12.50
C MET A 116 9.07 -8.17 -11.62
N VAL A 117 7.93 -8.89 -11.55
CA VAL A 117 7.83 -10.17 -10.80
C VAL A 117 8.84 -11.17 -11.33
N LYS A 118 8.87 -11.35 -12.67
CA LYS A 118 9.82 -12.27 -13.30
C LYS A 118 11.27 -11.92 -12.96
N ALA A 119 11.62 -10.64 -13.00
CA ALA A 119 12.99 -10.21 -12.72
C ALA A 119 13.45 -10.51 -11.29
N VAL A 120 12.61 -10.25 -10.27
CA VAL A 120 12.97 -10.53 -8.87
C VAL A 120 12.99 -12.02 -8.57
N GLU A 121 12.14 -12.82 -9.22
CA GLU A 121 12.11 -14.28 -9.06
C GLU A 121 13.29 -14.94 -9.76
N ASP A 122 13.62 -14.55 -10.99
CA ASP A 122 14.79 -15.06 -11.72
C ASP A 122 16.11 -14.75 -10.98
N ALA A 123 16.18 -13.58 -10.34
CA ALA A 123 17.32 -13.18 -9.52
C ALA A 123 17.32 -13.80 -8.12
N GLY A 124 16.21 -14.36 -7.64
CA GLY A 124 16.05 -14.93 -6.31
C GLY A 124 16.26 -13.91 -5.19
N VAL A 125 15.92 -12.64 -5.42
CA VAL A 125 16.13 -11.55 -4.45
C VAL A 125 14.88 -11.29 -3.61
N ALA A 126 15.06 -10.97 -2.33
CA ALA A 126 13.97 -10.56 -1.47
C ALA A 126 13.34 -9.26 -1.98
N ASN A 127 12.01 -9.20 -1.98
CA ASN A 127 11.27 -8.05 -2.48
C ASN A 127 9.97 -7.81 -1.71
N MET A 128 9.47 -6.57 -1.72
CA MET A 128 8.21 -6.17 -1.07
C MET A 128 7.65 -4.91 -1.70
N VAL A 129 6.31 -4.77 -1.71
CA VAL A 129 5.62 -3.52 -2.05
C VAL A 129 4.98 -2.92 -0.80
N TYR A 130 5.12 -1.60 -0.61
CA TYR A 130 4.61 -0.90 0.56
C TYR A 130 3.10 -0.65 0.49
N TYR A 131 2.29 -1.73 0.57
CA TYR A 131 0.88 -1.62 0.94
C TYR A 131 0.77 -1.46 2.46
N ASN A 132 1.19 -0.31 2.92
CA ASN A 132 1.42 0.01 4.34
C ASN A 132 0.18 -0.14 5.22
N TYR A 133 -1.03 0.03 4.69
CA TYR A 133 -2.26 -0.11 5.49
C TYR A 133 -2.47 -1.53 6.02
N ARG A 134 -1.93 -2.59 5.40
CA ARG A 134 -1.91 -3.92 6.02
C ARG A 134 -1.24 -3.92 7.41
N ARG A 135 -0.36 -2.93 7.68
CA ARG A 135 0.46 -2.81 8.90
C ARG A 135 -0.11 -1.85 9.94
N VAL A 136 -1.31 -1.35 9.74
CA VAL A 136 -2.09 -0.72 10.82
C VAL A 136 -2.46 -1.82 11.82
N PRO A 137 -2.18 -1.68 13.13
CA PRO A 137 -2.46 -2.74 14.11
C PRO A 137 -3.89 -3.27 14.08
N SER A 138 -4.86 -2.37 13.89
CA SER A 138 -6.29 -2.72 13.77
C SER A 138 -6.58 -3.58 12.52
N ILE A 139 -5.96 -3.28 11.37
CA ILE A 139 -6.14 -4.07 10.14
C ILE A 139 -5.43 -5.42 10.26
N THR A 140 -4.24 -5.45 10.87
CA THR A 140 -3.54 -6.71 11.14
C THR A 140 -4.35 -7.58 12.12
N LEU A 141 -4.98 -6.99 13.14
CA LEU A 141 -5.91 -7.69 14.04
C LEU A 141 -7.13 -8.24 13.28
N ALA A 142 -7.70 -7.46 12.35
CA ALA A 142 -8.80 -7.95 11.50
C ALA A 142 -8.37 -9.20 10.71
N LYS A 143 -7.12 -9.22 10.18
CA LYS A 143 -6.57 -10.40 9.50
C LYS A 143 -6.46 -11.62 10.44
N GLN A 144 -5.96 -11.43 11.65
CA GLN A 144 -5.91 -12.51 12.64
C GLN A 144 -7.29 -13.09 12.94
N ILE A 145 -8.30 -12.22 13.14
CA ILE A 145 -9.71 -12.63 13.37
C ILE A 145 -10.24 -13.46 12.19
N VAL A 146 -9.93 -13.04 10.95
CA VAL A 146 -10.32 -13.77 9.75
C VAL A 146 -9.62 -15.13 9.67
N ASP A 147 -8.31 -15.18 9.91
CA ASP A 147 -7.51 -16.41 9.86
C ASP A 147 -7.88 -17.42 10.95
N GLU A 148 -8.33 -16.94 12.11
CA GLU A 148 -8.92 -17.75 13.18
C GLU A 148 -10.30 -18.31 12.83
N GLY A 149 -10.86 -17.95 11.66
CA GLY A 149 -12.17 -18.42 11.21
C GLY A 149 -13.37 -17.78 11.92
N ARG A 150 -13.15 -16.72 12.70
CA ARG A 150 -14.19 -16.10 13.55
C ARG A 150 -15.26 -15.33 12.75
N ILE A 151 -14.98 -15.04 11.47
CA ILE A 151 -15.96 -14.45 10.54
C ILE A 151 -16.90 -15.53 9.98
N GLY A 152 -16.45 -16.80 9.94
CA GLY A 152 -17.13 -17.88 9.26
C GLY A 152 -17.09 -17.68 7.74
N LYS A 153 -18.06 -18.24 7.00
CA LYS A 153 -18.14 -18.07 5.55
C LYS A 153 -18.41 -16.60 5.21
N PRO A 154 -17.54 -15.93 4.44
CA PRO A 154 -17.78 -14.55 4.04
C PRO A 154 -18.93 -14.44 3.03
N PHE A 155 -19.73 -13.37 3.14
CA PHE A 155 -20.84 -13.08 2.26
C PHE A 155 -20.67 -11.77 1.52
N HIS A 156 -20.13 -10.75 2.20
CA HIS A 156 -20.11 -9.41 1.69
C HIS A 156 -18.86 -8.64 2.14
N TYR A 157 -18.21 -7.96 1.19
CA TYR A 157 -17.11 -7.03 1.42
C TYR A 157 -17.47 -5.66 0.86
N ARG A 158 -17.22 -4.60 1.59
CA ARG A 158 -17.30 -3.23 1.07
C ARG A 158 -16.05 -2.45 1.43
N ALA A 159 -15.59 -1.59 0.51
CA ALA A 159 -14.48 -0.68 0.76
C ALA A 159 -14.74 0.68 0.13
N VAL A 160 -14.25 1.71 0.79
CA VAL A 160 -14.35 3.08 0.33
C VAL A 160 -13.04 3.82 0.60
N TYR A 161 -12.55 4.61 -0.40
CA TYR A 161 -11.39 5.47 -0.19
C TYR A 161 -11.63 6.85 -0.78
N LEU A 162 -11.86 7.86 0.07
CA LEU A 162 -12.31 9.20 -0.33
C LEU A 162 -11.32 10.28 0.09
N GLN A 163 -11.10 11.23 -0.83
CA GLN A 163 -10.30 12.44 -0.64
C GLN A 163 -10.99 13.65 -1.30
N ASP A 164 -10.48 14.89 -1.10
CA ASP A 164 -11.08 16.10 -1.67
C ASP A 164 -10.08 17.11 -2.25
N TRP A 165 -8.80 16.77 -2.33
CA TRP A 165 -7.74 17.74 -2.61
C TRP A 165 -7.62 18.18 -4.07
N THR A 166 -8.27 17.49 -5.03
CA THR A 166 -8.20 17.82 -6.45
C THR A 166 -9.43 18.57 -7.00
N ILE A 167 -10.41 18.90 -6.14
CA ILE A 167 -11.69 19.48 -6.57
C ILE A 167 -11.54 20.88 -7.21
N ALA A 168 -10.57 21.67 -6.76
CA ALA A 168 -10.36 23.00 -7.31
C ALA A 168 -9.85 22.93 -8.75
N ALA A 169 -10.49 23.69 -9.68
CA ALA A 169 -10.17 23.64 -11.09
C ALA A 169 -8.80 24.25 -11.41
N ASP A 170 -8.29 25.11 -10.53
CA ASP A 170 -6.99 25.77 -10.64
C ASP A 170 -5.81 24.91 -10.14
N VAL A 171 -6.07 23.74 -9.53
CA VAL A 171 -5.01 22.76 -9.22
C VAL A 171 -4.40 22.30 -10.55
N PRO A 172 -3.10 22.54 -10.79
CA PRO A 172 -2.46 22.12 -12.03
C PRO A 172 -2.22 20.61 -12.08
N GLN A 173 -1.88 20.08 -13.26
CA GLN A 173 -1.39 18.71 -13.42
C GLN A 173 0.12 18.71 -13.72
N GLY A 174 0.78 17.58 -13.44
CA GLY A 174 2.19 17.37 -13.75
C GLY A 174 3.17 18.07 -12.82
N GLY A 175 4.46 17.89 -13.10
CA GLY A 175 5.56 18.33 -12.26
C GLY A 175 5.70 17.50 -10.97
N ASP A 176 6.71 17.81 -10.17
CA ASP A 176 7.13 16.99 -9.00
C ASP A 176 6.04 16.76 -7.95
N ALA A 177 5.17 17.76 -7.71
CA ALA A 177 4.15 17.67 -6.67
C ALA A 177 2.83 17.04 -7.15
N LEU A 178 2.52 17.14 -8.44
CA LEU A 178 1.20 16.82 -9.00
C LEU A 178 1.26 15.78 -10.14
N TRP A 179 2.33 15.01 -10.19
CA TRP A 179 2.51 13.92 -11.16
C TRP A 179 1.36 12.90 -11.12
N ARG A 180 0.68 12.76 -9.96
CA ARG A 180 -0.50 11.88 -9.81
C ARG A 180 -1.69 12.30 -10.65
N LEU A 181 -1.69 13.52 -11.20
CA LEU A 181 -2.74 14.03 -12.10
C LEU A 181 -2.34 13.90 -13.59
N GLU A 182 -1.15 13.36 -13.87
CA GLU A 182 -0.62 13.16 -15.23
C GLU A 182 -0.65 11.66 -15.57
N ILE A 183 -1.50 11.29 -16.54
CA ILE A 183 -1.71 9.87 -16.92
C ILE A 183 -0.42 9.16 -17.34
N GLY A 184 0.46 9.86 -18.08
CA GLY A 184 1.74 9.33 -18.57
C GLY A 184 2.77 9.08 -17.47
N VAL A 185 2.49 9.46 -16.22
CA VAL A 185 3.38 9.28 -15.06
C VAL A 185 2.73 8.44 -13.98
N ALA A 186 1.42 8.57 -13.81
CA ALA A 186 0.65 7.87 -12.78
C ALA A 186 0.03 6.55 -13.25
N GLY A 187 -0.24 6.39 -14.56
CA GLY A 187 -0.89 5.21 -15.13
C GLY A 187 -2.42 5.19 -14.99
N SER A 188 -2.94 5.73 -13.91
CA SER A 188 -4.38 5.90 -13.65
C SER A 188 -4.59 6.95 -12.56
N GLY A 189 -5.83 7.28 -12.26
CA GLY A 189 -6.20 8.19 -11.19
C GLY A 189 -6.44 7.46 -9.86
N VAL A 190 -7.69 7.54 -9.35
CA VAL A 190 -8.06 6.92 -8.07
C VAL A 190 -7.99 5.41 -8.10
N THR A 191 -8.12 4.78 -9.29
CA THR A 191 -8.06 3.31 -9.40
C THR A 191 -6.71 2.77 -8.98
N GLY A 192 -5.60 3.28 -9.52
CA GLY A 192 -4.25 2.82 -9.18
C GLY A 192 -3.68 3.48 -7.93
N ASP A 193 -4.12 4.69 -7.55
CA ASP A 193 -3.56 5.37 -6.38
C ASP A 193 -4.31 5.03 -5.08
N LEU A 194 -5.62 5.05 -5.07
CA LEU A 194 -6.43 4.85 -3.87
C LEU A 194 -7.02 3.43 -3.80
N LEU A 195 -7.74 2.99 -4.84
CA LEU A 195 -8.37 1.67 -4.83
C LEU A 195 -7.37 0.53 -4.77
N ALA A 196 -6.13 0.72 -5.24
CA ALA A 196 -5.09 -0.28 -5.07
C ALA A 196 -4.90 -0.68 -3.60
N HIS A 197 -4.99 0.25 -2.65
CA HIS A 197 -4.97 -0.07 -1.21
C HIS A 197 -6.21 -0.87 -0.77
N SER A 198 -7.41 -0.44 -1.20
CA SER A 198 -8.65 -1.12 -0.86
C SER A 198 -8.71 -2.53 -1.44
N ILE A 199 -8.26 -2.70 -2.69
CA ILE A 199 -8.16 -3.98 -3.40
C ILE A 199 -7.14 -4.89 -2.70
N ASP A 200 -5.95 -4.38 -2.41
CA ASP A 200 -4.90 -5.12 -1.71
C ASP A 200 -5.38 -5.64 -0.35
N THR A 201 -6.06 -4.80 0.43
CA THR A 201 -6.64 -5.19 1.72
C THR A 201 -7.75 -6.24 1.54
N ALA A 202 -8.59 -6.10 0.50
CA ALA A 202 -9.65 -7.06 0.20
C ALA A 202 -9.10 -8.43 -0.21
N LEU A 203 -8.09 -8.47 -1.08
CA LEU A 203 -7.41 -9.69 -1.47
C LEU A 203 -6.77 -10.39 -0.26
N TRP A 204 -6.19 -9.63 0.64
CA TRP A 204 -5.56 -10.15 1.85
C TRP A 204 -6.55 -10.69 2.88
N LEU A 205 -7.70 -10.02 3.08
CA LEU A 205 -8.70 -10.41 4.07
C LEU A 205 -9.70 -11.45 3.54
N ASN A 206 -10.11 -11.33 2.27
CA ASN A 206 -11.25 -12.09 1.74
C ASN A 206 -10.88 -13.02 0.57
N GLY A 207 -9.60 -13.01 0.12
CA GLY A 207 -9.12 -13.86 -0.97
C GLY A 207 -9.31 -13.25 -2.37
N PRO A 208 -9.08 -14.05 -3.43
CA PRO A 208 -9.07 -13.59 -4.81
C PRO A 208 -10.40 -12.99 -5.26
N ILE A 209 -10.34 -11.86 -5.99
CA ILE A 209 -11.46 -11.28 -6.72
C ILE A 209 -11.46 -11.94 -8.11
N ALA A 210 -12.52 -12.66 -8.47
CA ALA A 210 -12.61 -13.40 -9.72
C ALA A 210 -12.95 -12.48 -10.90
N ARG A 211 -13.96 -11.62 -10.76
CA ARG A 211 -14.38 -10.69 -11.81
C ARG A 211 -14.97 -9.39 -11.24
N VAL A 212 -14.98 -8.36 -12.08
CA VAL A 212 -15.45 -7.01 -11.71
C VAL A 212 -16.32 -6.38 -12.80
N VAL A 213 -17.21 -5.45 -12.40
CA VAL A 213 -17.88 -4.51 -13.30
C VAL A 213 -17.77 -3.10 -12.72
N ALA A 214 -17.31 -2.14 -13.53
CA ALA A 214 -16.87 -0.84 -13.04
C ALA A 214 -17.40 0.35 -13.86
N LYS A 215 -17.37 1.52 -13.20
CA LYS A 215 -17.55 2.83 -13.83
C LYS A 215 -16.54 3.81 -13.27
N THR A 216 -15.84 4.52 -14.17
CA THR A 216 -14.96 5.64 -13.82
C THR A 216 -15.53 6.97 -14.31
N LYS A 217 -15.06 8.06 -13.71
CA LYS A 217 -15.39 9.42 -14.14
C LYS A 217 -14.22 10.37 -13.92
N THR A 218 -13.91 11.16 -14.92
CA THR A 218 -13.07 12.36 -14.83
C THR A 218 -14.00 13.58 -14.77
N PHE A 219 -13.94 14.38 -13.70
CA PHE A 219 -14.82 15.54 -13.51
C PHE A 219 -14.21 16.81 -14.09
N ILE A 220 -12.90 17.00 -13.94
CA ILE A 220 -12.17 18.11 -14.57
C ILE A 220 -11.36 17.53 -15.72
N THR A 221 -11.81 17.80 -16.94
CA THR A 221 -11.28 17.20 -18.17
C THR A 221 -10.06 17.92 -18.74
N GLU A 222 -9.77 19.14 -18.26
CA GLU A 222 -8.63 19.95 -18.68
C GLU A 222 -8.01 20.66 -17.49
N ARG A 223 -6.68 20.68 -17.40
CA ARG A 223 -5.94 21.40 -16.36
C ARG A 223 -4.72 22.09 -16.96
N LYS A 224 -4.31 23.20 -16.34
CA LYS A 224 -3.03 23.83 -16.65
C LYS A 224 -1.90 22.90 -16.21
N HIS A 225 -0.94 22.62 -17.09
CA HIS A 225 0.24 21.83 -16.74
C HIS A 225 1.25 22.69 -15.97
N ALA A 226 1.74 22.20 -14.84
CA ALA A 226 2.59 22.96 -13.91
C ALA A 226 3.91 23.40 -14.53
N VAL A 227 4.49 22.60 -15.44
CA VAL A 227 5.79 22.90 -16.08
C VAL A 227 5.61 23.68 -17.37
N THR A 228 4.71 23.24 -18.27
CA THR A 228 4.54 23.86 -19.60
C THR A 228 3.69 25.11 -19.57
N GLY A 229 2.85 25.30 -18.55
CA GLY A 229 1.89 26.38 -18.43
C GLY A 229 0.71 26.28 -19.39
N LYS A 230 0.64 25.27 -20.25
CA LYS A 230 -0.45 25.04 -21.21
C LYS A 230 -1.63 24.35 -20.54
N VAL A 231 -2.83 24.57 -21.05
CA VAL A 231 -4.01 23.77 -20.70
C VAL A 231 -3.96 22.48 -21.51
N GLU A 232 -4.02 21.36 -20.83
CA GLU A 232 -3.89 20.03 -21.42
C GLU A 232 -4.99 19.11 -20.89
N PRO A 233 -5.43 18.10 -21.67
CA PRO A 233 -6.43 17.12 -21.23
C PRO A 233 -5.97 16.35 -19.99
N VAL A 234 -6.92 16.05 -19.10
CA VAL A 234 -6.73 15.15 -17.93
C VAL A 234 -7.16 13.77 -18.33
N GLY A 235 -6.21 12.81 -18.29
CA GLY A 235 -6.46 11.42 -18.68
C GLY A 235 -6.72 10.47 -17.52
N ILE A 236 -6.69 10.95 -16.27
CA ILE A 236 -6.90 10.11 -15.07
C ILE A 236 -8.37 10.05 -14.67
N ASP A 237 -8.74 9.00 -13.95
CA ASP A 237 -10.05 8.86 -13.29
C ASP A 237 -10.04 9.59 -11.93
N ASP A 238 -11.03 10.49 -11.72
CA ASP A 238 -11.24 11.23 -10.47
C ASP A 238 -12.13 10.46 -9.49
N ALA A 239 -12.97 9.57 -10.02
CA ALA A 239 -13.83 8.66 -9.26
C ALA A 239 -13.92 7.31 -9.97
N CYS A 240 -14.01 6.25 -9.17
CA CYS A 240 -14.23 4.89 -9.61
C CYS A 240 -15.14 4.15 -8.63
N MET A 241 -16.13 3.44 -9.17
CA MET A 241 -17.00 2.53 -8.42
C MET A 241 -17.05 1.21 -9.15
N PHE A 242 -16.96 0.08 -8.40
CA PHE A 242 -17.10 -1.23 -9.01
C PHE A 242 -17.77 -2.26 -8.08
N LEU A 243 -18.41 -3.24 -8.70
CA LEU A 243 -18.86 -4.48 -8.06
C LEU A 243 -17.84 -5.58 -8.35
N ALA A 244 -17.65 -6.46 -7.39
CA ALA A 244 -16.74 -7.60 -7.47
C ALA A 244 -17.45 -8.89 -7.08
N GLU A 245 -17.06 -9.99 -7.71
CA GLU A 245 -17.32 -11.34 -7.25
C GLU A 245 -15.99 -11.97 -6.82
N PHE A 246 -15.96 -12.47 -5.58
CA PHE A 246 -14.78 -13.17 -5.05
C PHE A 246 -14.83 -14.67 -5.40
N ALA A 247 -13.68 -15.29 -5.53
CA ALA A 247 -13.58 -16.72 -5.80
C ALA A 247 -14.25 -17.60 -4.72
N ASN A 248 -14.38 -17.11 -3.49
CA ASN A 248 -15.10 -17.77 -2.40
C ASN A 248 -16.63 -17.61 -2.48
N GLY A 249 -17.15 -16.92 -3.50
CA GLY A 249 -18.57 -16.67 -3.74
C GLY A 249 -19.16 -15.46 -3.00
N SER A 250 -18.37 -14.71 -2.25
CA SER A 250 -18.83 -13.45 -1.64
C SER A 250 -18.88 -12.32 -2.66
N LEU A 251 -19.72 -11.30 -2.40
CA LEU A 251 -19.85 -10.11 -3.23
C LEU A 251 -19.10 -8.93 -2.63
N GLY A 252 -18.56 -8.07 -3.50
CA GLY A 252 -17.86 -6.86 -3.08
C GLY A 252 -18.37 -5.58 -3.73
N THR A 253 -18.35 -4.49 -2.96
CA THR A 253 -18.58 -3.13 -3.47
C THR A 253 -17.39 -2.26 -3.11
N PHE A 254 -16.91 -1.50 -4.10
CA PHE A 254 -15.77 -0.62 -3.95
C PHE A 254 -16.08 0.78 -4.49
N GLU A 255 -15.66 1.78 -3.76
CA GLU A 255 -15.83 3.18 -4.13
C GLU A 255 -14.54 3.96 -3.87
N SER A 256 -14.13 4.79 -4.82
CA SER A 256 -13.08 5.77 -4.59
C SER A 256 -13.35 7.07 -5.32
N SER A 257 -12.99 8.18 -4.67
CA SER A 257 -13.13 9.51 -5.27
C SER A 257 -12.16 10.51 -4.62
N ARG A 258 -11.57 11.39 -5.43
CA ARG A 258 -10.89 12.60 -4.95
C ARG A 258 -11.81 13.85 -4.92
N TYR A 259 -13.12 13.63 -5.04
CA TYR A 259 -14.15 14.69 -5.11
C TYR A 259 -15.17 14.62 -3.99
N ALA A 260 -14.81 13.93 -2.88
CA ALA A 260 -15.66 13.82 -1.69
C ALA A 260 -15.36 14.96 -0.71
N ARG A 261 -15.94 16.14 -0.92
CA ARG A 261 -15.68 17.35 -0.13
C ARG A 261 -15.81 17.09 1.37
N GLY A 262 -14.72 17.42 2.13
CA GLY A 262 -14.62 17.21 3.56
C GLY A 262 -13.85 15.94 3.96
N ARG A 263 -13.66 14.97 3.05
CA ARG A 263 -12.84 13.79 3.32
C ARG A 263 -11.38 14.06 2.96
N LYS A 264 -10.48 13.85 3.92
CA LYS A 264 -9.03 14.09 3.71
C LYS A 264 -8.30 12.82 3.31
N ASN A 265 -8.60 11.71 3.98
CA ASN A 265 -7.99 10.41 3.71
C ASN A 265 -8.88 9.28 4.23
N PHE A 266 -10.18 9.32 3.98
CA PHE A 266 -11.14 8.35 4.47
C PHE A 266 -10.98 7.02 3.71
N ASN A 267 -10.32 6.05 4.35
CA ASN A 267 -10.15 4.68 3.85
C ASN A 267 -10.79 3.72 4.86
N ALA A 268 -11.89 3.10 4.48
CA ALA A 268 -12.64 2.21 5.35
C ALA A 268 -13.03 0.93 4.62
N PHE A 269 -13.19 -0.15 5.37
CA PHE A 269 -13.75 -1.40 4.86
C PHE A 269 -14.65 -2.09 5.89
N GLU A 270 -15.53 -2.95 5.41
CA GLU A 270 -16.34 -3.86 6.21
C GLU A 270 -16.37 -5.24 5.53
N LEU A 271 -16.12 -6.29 6.30
CA LEU A 271 -16.28 -7.69 5.89
C LEU A 271 -17.32 -8.36 6.77
N ASN A 272 -18.35 -8.92 6.14
CA ASN A 272 -19.44 -9.60 6.80
C ASN A 272 -19.42 -11.09 6.45
N GLY A 273 -19.47 -11.94 7.45
CA GLY A 273 -19.56 -13.38 7.32
C GLY A 273 -20.67 -14.00 8.14
N ALA A 274 -20.76 -15.31 8.10
CA ALA A 274 -21.83 -16.09 8.77
C ALA A 274 -21.76 -15.97 10.30
N ASP A 275 -20.55 -15.88 10.86
CA ASP A 275 -20.32 -15.93 12.30
C ASP A 275 -19.79 -14.63 12.89
N GLY A 276 -19.42 -13.67 12.03
CA GLY A 276 -18.89 -12.39 12.50
C GLY A 276 -18.72 -11.35 11.40
N SER A 277 -18.38 -10.14 11.82
CA SER A 277 -18.10 -9.01 10.94
C SER A 277 -17.00 -8.14 11.52
N VAL A 278 -16.18 -7.57 10.66
CA VAL A 278 -15.17 -6.55 11.03
C VAL A 278 -15.40 -5.28 10.24
N TYR A 279 -15.19 -4.14 10.90
CA TYR A 279 -15.19 -2.82 10.26
C TYR A 279 -13.98 -2.02 10.73
N PHE A 280 -13.34 -1.34 9.81
CA PHE A 280 -12.21 -0.45 10.04
C PHE A 280 -12.40 0.89 9.33
N ASP A 281 -11.89 1.96 9.94
CA ASP A 281 -11.86 3.32 9.40
C ASP A 281 -10.50 3.97 9.75
N VAL A 282 -9.80 4.47 8.74
CA VAL A 282 -8.48 5.10 8.93
C VAL A 282 -8.55 6.46 9.64
N GLU A 283 -9.72 7.09 9.72
CA GLU A 283 -9.91 8.31 10.53
C GLU A 283 -9.89 8.00 12.04
N GLU A 284 -10.07 6.72 12.43
CA GLU A 284 -9.89 6.18 13.79
C GLU A 284 -8.94 4.95 13.77
N PRO A 285 -7.67 5.10 13.36
CA PRO A 285 -6.80 3.98 12.99
C PRO A 285 -6.47 3.03 14.14
N GLU A 286 -6.59 3.49 15.38
CA GLU A 286 -6.37 2.69 16.59
C GLU A 286 -7.57 1.83 17.00
N TYR A 287 -8.68 1.86 16.24
CA TYR A 287 -9.87 1.09 16.57
C TYR A 287 -10.24 0.10 15.47
N LEU A 288 -10.58 -1.12 15.90
CA LEU A 288 -11.28 -2.12 15.09
C LEU A 288 -12.66 -2.33 15.67
N GLN A 289 -13.69 -2.29 14.84
CA GLN A 289 -14.99 -2.77 15.24
C GLN A 289 -15.15 -4.23 14.85
N PHE A 290 -15.58 -5.07 15.78
CA PHE A 290 -15.79 -6.49 15.58
C PHE A 290 -17.11 -6.92 16.16
N PHE A 291 -17.91 -7.59 15.34
CA PHE A 291 -19.13 -8.29 15.74
C PHE A 291 -18.87 -9.80 15.67
N GLU A 292 -19.25 -10.53 16.68
CA GLU A 292 -19.13 -11.98 16.74
C GLU A 292 -20.48 -12.57 17.15
N TYR A 293 -20.99 -13.46 16.30
CA TYR A 293 -22.26 -14.12 16.53
C TYR A 293 -22.00 -15.48 17.20
N HIS A 294 -22.18 -15.54 18.52
CA HIS A 294 -21.98 -16.77 19.28
C HIS A 294 -23.20 -17.69 19.22
N GLN A 295 -23.20 -18.65 18.29
CA GLN A 295 -23.96 -19.87 18.50
C GLN A 295 -23.06 -20.91 19.18
N ASN A 296 -23.16 -20.98 20.55
CA ASN A 296 -22.82 -22.19 21.33
C ASN A 296 -21.46 -22.90 21.10
N GLN A 297 -20.31 -22.24 21.04
CA GLN A 297 -19.04 -22.97 21.15
C GLN A 297 -18.55 -23.19 22.59
N SER A 298 -19.13 -22.54 23.58
CA SER A 298 -18.70 -22.66 25.00
C SER A 298 -19.80 -22.92 26.02
N GLY A 299 -21.03 -23.26 25.60
CA GLY A 299 -22.16 -23.47 26.52
C GLY A 299 -22.68 -22.20 27.23
N LYS A 300 -22.08 -21.03 27.00
CA LYS A 300 -22.58 -19.75 27.46
C LYS A 300 -23.32 -19.07 26.29
N LYS A 301 -24.65 -19.04 26.36
CA LYS A 301 -25.46 -18.22 25.47
C LYS A 301 -25.09 -16.76 25.69
N THR A 302 -24.67 -16.06 24.62
CA THR A 302 -24.64 -14.60 24.66
C THR A 302 -26.08 -14.14 24.93
N GLU A 303 -26.29 -13.32 25.94
CA GLU A 303 -27.58 -12.76 26.23
C GLU A 303 -28.00 -11.87 25.04
N PRO A 304 -29.15 -12.13 24.38
CA PRO A 304 -29.50 -11.45 23.11
C PRO A 304 -29.48 -9.92 23.23
N HIS A 305 -29.80 -9.38 24.40
CA HIS A 305 -29.83 -7.93 24.63
C HIS A 305 -28.44 -7.29 24.82
N LEU A 306 -27.36 -8.10 24.92
CA LEU A 306 -25.96 -7.68 24.98
C LEU A 306 -25.21 -7.94 23.66
N THR A 307 -25.91 -8.41 22.63
CA THR A 307 -25.33 -8.63 21.31
C THR A 307 -25.11 -7.28 20.63
N GLY A 308 -23.89 -7.01 20.18
CA GLY A 308 -23.55 -5.75 19.53
C GLY A 308 -22.11 -5.72 19.02
N TRP A 309 -21.76 -4.67 18.29
CA TRP A 309 -20.41 -4.41 17.87
C TRP A 309 -19.52 -4.06 19.07
N ARG A 310 -18.34 -4.66 19.13
CA ARG A 310 -17.26 -4.27 20.04
C ARG A 310 -16.32 -3.32 19.35
N LYS A 311 -16.04 -2.15 19.92
CA LYS A 311 -14.99 -1.24 19.48
C LYS A 311 -13.72 -1.59 20.27
N ILE A 312 -12.75 -2.22 19.60
CA ILE A 312 -11.50 -2.68 20.18
C ILE A 312 -10.45 -1.59 19.99
N HIS A 313 -9.90 -1.05 21.09
CA HIS A 313 -8.77 -0.15 21.05
C HIS A 313 -7.48 -0.97 20.94
N THR A 314 -6.82 -0.94 19.78
CA THR A 314 -5.66 -1.78 19.47
C THR A 314 -4.36 -1.18 20.03
N SER A 315 -4.30 -1.03 21.35
CA SER A 315 -3.18 -0.38 22.06
C SER A 315 -2.48 -1.26 23.08
N ASN A 316 -3.01 -2.45 23.38
CA ASN A 316 -2.38 -3.39 24.33
C ASN A 316 -1.20 -4.11 23.67
N ALA A 317 -0.24 -4.59 24.48
CA ALA A 317 0.95 -5.29 24.00
C ALA A 317 0.65 -6.58 23.20
N GLU A 318 -0.52 -7.19 23.44
CA GLU A 318 -0.99 -8.39 22.72
C GLU A 318 -1.51 -8.08 21.31
N HIS A 319 -1.80 -6.82 21.01
CA HIS A 319 -2.20 -6.40 19.66
C HIS A 319 -0.99 -6.38 18.72
N PRO A 320 -1.19 -6.59 17.41
CA PRO A 320 -0.12 -6.60 16.42
C PRO A 320 0.79 -5.37 16.53
N TYR A 321 2.10 -5.57 16.58
CA TYR A 321 3.17 -4.56 16.69
C TYR A 321 3.21 -3.76 18.01
N MET A 322 2.14 -3.71 18.80
CA MET A 322 2.03 -2.77 19.92
C MET A 322 2.99 -3.05 21.07
N SER A 323 3.45 -4.30 21.23
CA SER A 323 4.50 -4.65 22.21
C SER A 323 5.84 -3.94 21.97
N HIS A 324 6.06 -3.40 20.78
CA HIS A 324 7.28 -2.70 20.40
C HIS A 324 7.23 -1.18 20.66
N TYR A 325 6.05 -0.66 21.03
CA TYR A 325 5.86 0.79 21.15
C TYR A 325 5.63 1.23 22.60
N TRP A 326 4.53 1.89 22.84
CA TRP A 326 4.26 2.62 24.07
C TRP A 326 3.32 1.84 25.01
N VAL A 327 3.05 2.41 26.17
CA VAL A 327 2.03 1.88 27.07
C VAL A 327 0.63 1.95 26.46
N PRO A 328 -0.30 1.05 26.86
CA PRO A 328 -1.68 1.05 26.36
C PRO A 328 -2.35 2.43 26.44
N GLY A 329 -3.10 2.77 25.39
CA GLY A 329 -3.79 4.07 25.28
C GLY A 329 -2.96 5.16 24.62
N THR A 330 -1.72 4.88 24.20
CA THR A 330 -0.87 5.84 23.48
C THR A 330 -0.94 5.53 21.98
N CYS A 331 -1.33 6.54 21.17
CA CYS A 331 -1.51 6.40 19.74
C CYS A 331 -0.18 6.25 18.99
N ILE A 332 -0.20 5.53 17.88
CA ILE A 332 0.85 5.50 16.87
C ILE A 332 0.34 6.11 15.56
N GLY A 333 1.21 6.70 14.75
CA GLY A 333 0.84 7.45 13.54
C GLY A 333 1.08 6.69 12.24
N TYR A 334 0.80 7.38 11.13
CA TYR A 334 0.94 6.88 9.77
C TYR A 334 2.35 6.32 9.47
N GLU A 335 3.39 6.99 9.95
CA GLU A 335 4.78 6.58 9.75
C GLU A 335 5.12 5.23 10.40
N HIS A 336 4.41 4.83 11.45
CA HIS A 336 4.61 3.53 12.11
C HIS A 336 4.19 2.36 11.21
N THR A 337 3.25 2.57 10.29
CA THR A 337 2.85 1.51 9.34
C THR A 337 3.99 1.13 8.39
N PHE A 338 4.84 2.08 8.02
CA PHE A 338 6.06 1.84 7.23
C PHE A 338 7.15 1.19 8.06
N LEU A 339 7.28 1.58 9.31
CA LEU A 339 8.20 0.96 10.25
C LEU A 339 7.85 -0.51 10.49
N ASN A 340 6.55 -0.81 10.70
CA ASN A 340 6.04 -2.18 10.82
C ASN A 340 6.29 -2.99 9.54
N ALA A 341 6.04 -2.40 8.35
CA ALA A 341 6.28 -3.08 7.08
C ALA A 341 7.77 -3.39 6.87
N LEU A 342 8.65 -2.45 7.20
CA LEU A 342 10.09 -2.65 7.14
C LEU A 342 10.56 -3.72 8.13
N ALA A 343 10.01 -3.75 9.34
CA ALA A 343 10.32 -4.77 10.33
C ALA A 343 9.94 -6.16 9.82
N ASP A 344 8.73 -6.33 9.27
CA ASP A 344 8.29 -7.59 8.67
C ASP A 344 9.20 -8.02 7.49
N PHE A 345 9.65 -7.05 6.67
CA PHE A 345 10.57 -7.33 5.57
C PHE A 345 11.92 -7.83 6.07
N VAL A 346 12.51 -7.14 7.06
CA VAL A 346 13.81 -7.52 7.62
C VAL A 346 13.73 -8.84 8.38
N GLU A 347 12.70 -9.05 9.19
CA GLU A 347 12.45 -10.34 9.84
C GLU A 347 12.24 -11.47 8.81
N GLY A 348 11.56 -11.17 7.70
CA GLY A 348 11.37 -12.10 6.59
C GLY A 348 12.70 -12.56 5.99
N ILE A 349 13.64 -11.63 5.76
CA ILE A 349 14.99 -11.93 5.31
C ILE A 349 15.72 -12.84 6.33
N GLU A 350 15.66 -12.51 7.60
CA GLU A 350 16.33 -13.24 8.67
C GLU A 350 15.79 -14.67 8.86
N LYS A 351 14.48 -14.84 8.69
CA LYS A 351 13.79 -16.12 8.86
C LYS A 351 13.68 -16.92 7.56
N GLY A 352 14.18 -16.39 6.42
CA GLY A 352 14.05 -17.02 5.11
C GLY A 352 12.59 -17.13 4.63
N LYS A 353 11.72 -16.20 5.06
CA LYS A 353 10.30 -16.13 4.68
C LYS A 353 10.04 -14.81 3.96
N PRO A 354 9.49 -14.82 2.73
CA PRO A 354 9.21 -13.57 2.02
C PRO A 354 8.18 -12.73 2.78
N ALA A 355 8.46 -11.44 2.91
CA ALA A 355 7.46 -10.47 3.40
C ALA A 355 6.30 -10.36 2.41
N GLN A 356 5.11 -10.08 2.91
CA GLN A 356 3.90 -9.93 2.08
C GLN A 356 3.31 -8.53 2.23
N PRO A 357 2.85 -7.88 1.13
CA PRO A 357 2.90 -8.44 -0.21
C PRO A 357 4.29 -8.28 -0.84
N ASP A 358 4.79 -9.37 -1.37
CA ASP A 358 5.89 -9.35 -2.32
C ASP A 358 5.40 -8.85 -3.70
N PHE A 359 6.28 -8.80 -4.70
CA PHE A 359 5.89 -8.35 -6.03
C PHE A 359 4.81 -9.24 -6.66
N ARG A 360 4.82 -10.55 -6.40
CA ARG A 360 3.79 -11.48 -6.87
C ARG A 360 2.43 -11.22 -6.19
N GLY A 361 2.42 -10.92 -4.91
CA GLY A 361 1.22 -10.50 -4.20
C GLY A 361 0.69 -9.16 -4.71
N ALA A 362 1.57 -8.19 -4.98
CA ALA A 362 1.20 -6.90 -5.54
C ALA A 362 0.72 -6.98 -7.00
N LEU A 363 1.22 -7.93 -7.80
CA LEU A 363 0.71 -8.23 -9.14
C LEU A 363 -0.78 -8.61 -9.12
N GLN A 364 -1.25 -9.33 -8.09
CA GLN A 364 -2.67 -9.63 -7.96
C GLN A 364 -3.51 -8.34 -7.87
N THR A 365 -3.07 -7.38 -7.06
CA THR A 365 -3.72 -6.06 -6.96
C THR A 365 -3.68 -5.33 -8.31
N GLN A 366 -2.56 -5.37 -9.02
CA GLN A 366 -2.41 -4.74 -10.33
C GLN A 366 -3.37 -5.35 -11.37
N LYS A 367 -3.55 -6.68 -11.38
CA LYS A 367 -4.50 -7.38 -12.26
C LYS A 367 -5.93 -6.93 -12.00
N VAL A 368 -6.35 -6.81 -10.74
CA VAL A 368 -7.68 -6.30 -10.41
C VAL A 368 -7.84 -4.85 -10.87
N CYS A 369 -6.86 -3.97 -10.62
CA CYS A 369 -6.88 -2.58 -11.12
C CYS A 369 -7.01 -2.52 -12.65
N GLY A 370 -6.27 -3.36 -13.37
CA GLY A 370 -6.36 -3.48 -14.83
C GLY A 370 -7.76 -3.90 -15.30
N ALA A 371 -8.33 -4.94 -14.67
CA ALA A 371 -9.69 -5.41 -14.96
C ALA A 371 -10.76 -4.34 -14.68
N VAL A 372 -10.60 -3.56 -13.60
CA VAL A 372 -11.50 -2.44 -13.26
C VAL A 372 -11.46 -1.37 -14.35
N LEU A 373 -10.28 -0.96 -14.81
CA LEU A 373 -10.14 0.05 -15.88
C LEU A 373 -10.70 -0.46 -17.20
N GLU A 374 -10.44 -1.73 -17.56
CA GLU A 374 -10.99 -2.36 -18.76
C GLU A 374 -12.51 -2.46 -18.69
N SER A 375 -13.07 -2.87 -17.56
CA SER A 375 -14.50 -2.93 -17.33
C SER A 375 -15.16 -1.54 -17.44
N ALA A 376 -14.54 -0.52 -16.86
CA ALA A 376 -15.03 0.85 -16.96
C ALA A 376 -15.08 1.38 -18.41
N ARG A 377 -14.12 0.93 -19.25
CA ARG A 377 -14.04 1.27 -20.69
C ARG A 377 -15.08 0.52 -21.52
N THR A 378 -15.29 -0.78 -21.25
CA THR A 378 -16.18 -1.65 -22.05
C THR A 378 -17.61 -1.68 -21.56
N GLY A 379 -17.86 -1.37 -20.28
CA GLY A 379 -19.15 -1.53 -19.62
C GLY A 379 -19.55 -2.99 -19.36
N GLN A 380 -18.59 -3.93 -19.43
CA GLN A 380 -18.81 -5.36 -19.27
C GLN A 380 -18.14 -5.89 -17.99
N TRP A 381 -18.61 -7.06 -17.52
CA TRP A 381 -17.85 -7.83 -16.55
C TRP A 381 -16.52 -8.29 -17.15
N VAL A 382 -15.45 -8.17 -16.36
CA VAL A 382 -14.09 -8.55 -16.76
C VAL A 382 -13.51 -9.48 -15.71
N GLU A 383 -12.98 -10.63 -16.16
CA GLU A 383 -12.23 -11.57 -15.32
C GLU A 383 -10.88 -10.96 -14.93
N THR A 384 -10.44 -11.18 -13.69
CA THR A 384 -9.15 -10.64 -13.20
C THR A 384 -7.97 -11.56 -13.52
N GLY A 385 -8.24 -12.85 -13.78
CA GLY A 385 -7.22 -13.87 -13.96
C GLY A 385 -6.56 -14.33 -12.65
N LEU A 386 -7.26 -14.21 -11.51
CA LEU A 386 -6.82 -14.66 -10.17
C LEU A 386 -7.48 -15.95 -9.73
#